data_dad6ad39070c77c0454da4146352b7cf
#
_entry.id   dad6ad39070c77c0454da4146352b7cf
#
_cell.length_a   1.000
_cell.length_b   1.000
_cell.length_c   1.000
_cell.angle_alpha   90.00
_cell.angle_beta   90.00
_cell.angle_gamma   90.00
#
_symmetry.space_group_name_H-M   'P 1'
#
loop_
_entity.id
_entity.type
_entity.pdbx_description
1 polymer ?
#
loop_
_entity_poly.entity_id
_entity_poly.type
_entity_poly.pdbx_seq_one_letter_code
_entity_poly.pdbx_strand_id
1 'polypeptide(L)'
;MKKLINEPARVVEEMLRGMELAHGGMLRLLPDNGVVLRADAPVQGKVALVSGGGSGHEPTHGGYVGPGMLDAACAGSVFTSPTPDQMLEATKAVDGGAGVFYVVKNYTGDVLNFEMAGELAEAEGIQTDYVVTNDDVAVEDSTFTSGRRGIAGTLFVHKICGAAADDGKDLAGIKELAERVNGNVRSMGMALTSCTPPESGEPIFQIADDEMEMGVGIHGEPGIERKKIEPADSIVDQMLDRILGDSVDFSGSEAAVMVNGMGGTPPMELYVAYSRVADRLKDEGVNVWRMPYIGDYMTSLEMAGFSITLLKLDEEMKGYLAAPCDVPAGRPF
;
A
#
# COMPACT_ATOMS: atom_id res chain seq x y z
N MET A 1 14.66 -20.53 11.07
CA MET A 1 13.83 -19.87 10.04
C MET A 1 13.72 -20.75 8.80
N LYS A 2 12.54 -20.83 8.16
CA LYS A 2 12.30 -21.63 6.95
C LYS A 2 11.76 -20.70 5.86
N LYS A 3 12.66 -20.11 5.06
CA LYS A 3 12.35 -19.17 3.96
C LYS A 3 13.14 -19.52 2.70
N LEU A 4 12.59 -19.19 1.53
CA LEU A 4 13.25 -19.37 0.24
C LEU A 4 14.13 -18.14 -0.07
N ILE A 5 15.25 -18.05 0.59
CA ILE A 5 16.24 -16.98 0.48
C ILE A 5 17.65 -17.56 0.50
N ASN A 6 18.65 -16.79 0.04
CA ASN A 6 20.06 -17.12 0.24
C ASN A 6 20.55 -16.52 1.57
N GLU A 7 21.12 -15.32 1.54
CA GLU A 7 21.59 -14.60 2.72
C GLU A 7 20.58 -13.56 3.19
N PRO A 8 20.15 -13.55 4.47
CA PRO A 8 19.17 -12.59 4.98
C PRO A 8 19.49 -11.12 4.66
N ALA A 9 20.75 -10.72 4.79
CA ALA A 9 21.19 -9.34 4.52
C ALA A 9 21.11 -8.95 3.04
N ARG A 10 20.94 -9.89 2.11
CA ARG A 10 20.88 -9.65 0.67
C ARG A 10 19.51 -9.87 0.06
N VAL A 11 18.51 -10.21 0.88
CA VAL A 11 17.17 -10.59 0.39
C VAL A 11 16.53 -9.50 -0.47
N VAL A 12 16.64 -8.23 -0.07
CA VAL A 12 16.08 -7.10 -0.82
C VAL A 12 16.82 -6.90 -2.14
N GLU A 13 18.15 -6.88 -2.14
CA GLU A 13 18.97 -6.77 -3.35
C GLU A 13 18.64 -7.88 -4.35
N GLU A 14 18.59 -9.12 -3.89
CA GLU A 14 18.31 -10.29 -4.74
C GLU A 14 16.88 -10.29 -5.27
N MET A 15 15.91 -9.86 -4.46
CA MET A 15 14.51 -9.68 -4.87
C MET A 15 14.39 -8.63 -5.96
N LEU A 16 14.97 -7.43 -5.77
CA LEU A 16 14.93 -6.35 -6.75
C LEU A 16 15.58 -6.76 -8.08
N ARG A 17 16.75 -7.43 -8.00
CA ARG A 17 17.37 -8.00 -9.20
C ARG A 17 16.46 -9.00 -9.90
N GLY A 18 15.77 -9.86 -9.15
CA GLY A 18 14.78 -10.79 -9.70
C GLY A 18 13.64 -10.08 -10.42
N MET A 19 13.12 -8.99 -9.84
CA MET A 19 12.09 -8.16 -10.45
C MET A 19 12.55 -7.52 -11.77
N GLU A 20 13.74 -6.92 -11.80
CA GLU A 20 14.30 -6.32 -13.02
C GLU A 20 14.50 -7.37 -14.12
N LEU A 21 15.04 -8.53 -13.78
CA LEU A 21 15.21 -9.62 -14.75
C LEU A 21 13.90 -10.18 -15.30
N ALA A 22 12.86 -10.24 -14.47
CA ALA A 22 11.54 -10.72 -14.87
C ALA A 22 10.78 -9.69 -15.71
N HIS A 23 10.98 -8.40 -15.45
CA HIS A 23 10.21 -7.30 -16.02
C HIS A 23 11.08 -6.24 -16.72
N GLY A 24 12.22 -6.63 -17.29
CA GLY A 24 13.25 -5.74 -17.84
C GLY A 24 12.82 -4.84 -19.01
N GLY A 25 11.61 -5.00 -19.55
CA GLY A 25 11.01 -4.04 -20.50
C GLY A 25 10.16 -2.97 -19.82
N MET A 26 9.82 -3.14 -18.56
CA MET A 26 8.94 -2.28 -17.76
C MET A 26 9.70 -1.54 -16.66
N LEU A 27 10.69 -2.21 -16.06
CA LEU A 27 11.44 -1.73 -14.90
C LEU A 27 12.93 -1.62 -15.20
N ARG A 28 13.58 -0.69 -14.49
CA ARG A 28 15.03 -0.66 -14.29
C ARG A 28 15.35 -0.30 -12.84
N LEU A 29 16.48 -0.77 -12.35
CA LEU A 29 16.96 -0.39 -11.03
C LEU A 29 17.93 0.80 -11.12
N LEU A 30 17.89 1.69 -10.13
CA LEU A 30 19.03 2.57 -9.87
C LEU A 30 20.12 1.75 -9.20
N PRO A 31 21.33 1.74 -9.77
CA PRO A 31 22.46 0.98 -9.17
C PRO A 31 22.69 1.41 -7.72
N ASP A 32 22.89 0.42 -6.85
CA ASP A 32 23.29 0.56 -5.44
C ASP A 32 22.29 1.31 -4.51
N ASN A 33 21.12 1.72 -5.01
CA ASN A 33 20.20 2.58 -4.24
C ASN A 33 18.88 1.91 -3.83
N GLY A 34 18.62 0.64 -4.20
CA GLY A 34 17.37 -0.02 -3.85
C GLY A 34 16.10 0.67 -4.41
N VAL A 35 16.24 1.34 -5.56
CA VAL A 35 15.15 2.09 -6.21
C VAL A 35 14.73 1.39 -7.49
N VAL A 36 13.45 1.11 -7.60
CA VAL A 36 12.78 0.62 -8.81
C VAL A 36 12.21 1.80 -9.57
N LEU A 37 12.55 1.92 -10.84
CA LEU A 37 12.07 2.96 -11.76
C LEU A 37 11.28 2.32 -12.91
N ARG A 38 10.28 3.02 -13.42
CA ARG A 38 9.73 2.65 -14.74
C ARG A 38 10.80 2.82 -15.82
N ALA A 39 10.80 1.93 -16.81
CA ALA A 39 11.88 1.87 -17.80
C ALA A 39 12.03 3.14 -18.64
N ASP A 40 10.92 3.85 -18.88
CA ASP A 40 10.85 5.06 -19.69
C ASP A 40 11.00 6.37 -18.88
N ALA A 41 11.28 6.30 -17.57
CA ALA A 41 11.53 7.50 -16.74
C ALA A 41 12.81 8.24 -17.17
N PRO A 42 12.84 9.59 -17.07
CA PRO A 42 11.75 10.49 -16.71
C PRO A 42 10.75 10.72 -17.84
N VAL A 43 9.46 10.81 -17.53
CA VAL A 43 8.42 11.19 -18.51
C VAL A 43 8.29 12.72 -18.52
N GLN A 44 8.66 13.34 -19.64
CA GLN A 44 8.73 14.80 -19.74
C GLN A 44 7.36 15.47 -19.61
N GLY A 45 7.26 16.51 -18.79
CA GLY A 45 6.05 17.31 -18.60
C GLY A 45 4.95 16.64 -17.80
N LYS A 46 5.19 15.47 -17.23
CA LYS A 46 4.30 14.73 -16.34
C LYS A 46 4.74 14.91 -14.89
N VAL A 47 3.80 15.06 -13.96
CA VAL A 47 4.07 14.92 -12.53
C VAL A 47 4.44 13.47 -12.24
N ALA A 48 5.63 13.24 -11.70
CA ALA A 48 6.07 11.90 -11.36
C ALA A 48 5.55 11.49 -9.97
N LEU A 49 5.14 10.22 -9.82
CA LEU A 49 4.73 9.66 -8.53
C LEU A 49 5.83 8.77 -7.96
N VAL A 50 6.25 9.07 -6.73
CA VAL A 50 7.21 8.26 -5.98
C VAL A 50 6.58 7.79 -4.68
N SER A 51 6.82 6.55 -4.34
CA SER A 51 6.47 5.98 -3.04
C SER A 51 7.60 5.08 -2.54
N GLY A 52 7.45 4.53 -1.36
CA GLY A 52 8.43 3.64 -0.78
C GLY A 52 8.04 3.21 0.62
N GLY A 53 8.88 2.39 1.17
CA GLY A 53 8.72 1.83 2.52
C GLY A 53 9.62 0.63 2.69
N GLY A 54 9.53 -0.05 3.82
CA GLY A 54 10.22 -1.31 4.05
C GLY A 54 9.79 -2.37 3.05
N SER A 55 10.72 -3.23 2.64
CA SER A 55 10.43 -4.45 1.89
C SER A 55 9.70 -5.46 2.76
N GLY A 56 9.07 -6.48 2.16
CA GLY A 56 8.25 -7.48 2.86
C GLY A 56 6.75 -7.30 2.68
N HIS A 57 6.36 -6.31 1.87
CA HIS A 57 4.96 -6.00 1.54
C HIS A 57 4.62 -6.28 0.07
N GLU A 58 5.49 -6.97 -0.66
CA GLU A 58 5.34 -7.21 -2.10
C GLU A 58 3.94 -7.77 -2.44
N PRO A 59 3.37 -7.26 -3.56
CA PRO A 59 3.95 -6.42 -4.62
C PRO A 59 4.12 -4.93 -4.29
N THR A 60 3.70 -4.46 -3.12
CA THR A 60 3.89 -3.06 -2.70
C THR A 60 5.35 -2.76 -2.32
N HIS A 61 6.04 -1.74 -2.86
CA HIS A 61 5.58 -0.75 -3.82
C HIS A 61 6.12 -1.04 -5.23
N GLY A 62 7.25 -1.76 -5.36
CA GLY A 62 7.97 -2.00 -6.61
C GLY A 62 7.13 -2.65 -7.71
N GLY A 63 6.23 -3.56 -7.34
CA GLY A 63 5.30 -4.21 -8.27
C GLY A 63 4.26 -3.28 -8.89
N TYR A 64 4.13 -2.04 -8.40
CA TYR A 64 3.21 -1.02 -8.91
C TYR A 64 3.90 0.12 -9.65
N VAL A 65 5.16 -0.06 -10.01
CA VAL A 65 5.91 0.89 -10.83
C VAL A 65 5.60 0.66 -12.31
N GLY A 66 5.10 1.68 -12.98
CA GLY A 66 4.77 1.66 -14.41
C GLY A 66 3.66 2.62 -14.78
N PRO A 67 3.30 2.73 -16.07
CA PRO A 67 2.23 3.58 -16.56
C PRO A 67 0.91 3.40 -15.81
N GLY A 68 0.27 4.50 -15.45
CA GLY A 68 -1.01 4.51 -14.73
C GLY A 68 -0.90 4.32 -13.21
N MET A 69 0.33 4.17 -12.66
CA MET A 69 0.59 4.06 -11.22
C MET A 69 1.86 4.82 -10.81
N LEU A 70 2.88 4.16 -10.25
CA LEU A 70 4.10 4.83 -9.76
C LEU A 70 5.15 5.01 -10.87
N ASP A 71 5.94 6.09 -10.80
CA ASP A 71 7.13 6.29 -11.61
C ASP A 71 8.39 5.70 -10.94
N ALA A 72 8.42 5.70 -9.60
CA ALA A 72 9.46 5.02 -8.84
C ALA A 72 8.96 4.49 -7.49
N ALA A 73 9.66 3.48 -6.98
CA ALA A 73 9.50 2.95 -5.64
C ALA A 73 10.85 2.75 -4.96
N CYS A 74 10.99 3.28 -3.73
CA CYS A 74 12.17 3.12 -2.89
C CYS A 74 11.96 1.92 -1.95
N ALA A 75 12.79 0.88 -2.11
CA ALA A 75 12.75 -0.31 -1.27
C ALA A 75 13.75 -0.17 -0.11
N GLY A 76 13.23 -0.03 1.10
CA GLY A 76 14.03 -0.11 2.31
C GLY A 76 14.38 -1.56 2.69
N SER A 77 15.18 -1.76 3.73
CA SER A 77 15.37 -3.07 4.35
C SER A 77 14.02 -3.63 4.80
N VAL A 78 13.96 -4.94 5.09
CA VAL A 78 12.68 -5.55 5.49
C VAL A 78 12.07 -4.81 6.68
N PHE A 79 10.85 -4.30 6.49
CA PHE A 79 10.07 -3.52 7.46
C PHE A 79 10.76 -2.25 7.98
N THR A 80 11.71 -1.72 7.24
CA THR A 80 12.46 -0.50 7.60
C THR A 80 12.35 0.53 6.48
N SER A 81 12.05 1.78 6.84
CA SER A 81 11.93 2.88 5.88
C SER A 81 13.19 3.07 5.05
N PRO A 82 13.08 3.37 3.74
CA PRO A 82 14.21 3.76 2.92
C PRO A 82 14.80 5.09 3.41
N THR A 83 16.06 5.35 3.04
CA THR A 83 16.76 6.56 3.45
C THR A 83 16.36 7.78 2.62
N PRO A 84 16.52 9.02 3.15
CA PRO A 84 16.28 10.24 2.37
C PRO A 84 17.10 10.30 1.07
N ASP A 85 18.34 9.81 1.09
CA ASP A 85 19.19 9.78 -0.11
C ASP A 85 18.63 8.87 -1.21
N GLN A 86 18.06 7.70 -0.84
CA GLN A 86 17.39 6.83 -1.81
C GLN A 86 16.20 7.54 -2.47
N MET A 87 15.39 8.24 -1.67
CA MET A 87 14.23 8.98 -2.14
C MET A 87 14.61 10.17 -3.00
N LEU A 88 15.67 10.91 -2.64
CA LEU A 88 16.21 12.00 -3.44
C LEU A 88 16.69 11.52 -4.82
N GLU A 89 17.45 10.43 -4.85
CA GLU A 89 17.93 9.87 -6.13
C GLU A 89 16.78 9.34 -6.99
N ALA A 90 15.75 8.75 -6.38
CA ALA A 90 14.52 8.38 -7.08
C ALA A 90 13.84 9.62 -7.68
N THR A 91 13.71 10.68 -6.90
CA THR A 91 13.11 11.97 -7.30
C THR A 91 13.82 12.57 -8.50
N LYS A 92 15.15 12.66 -8.46
CA LYS A 92 15.98 13.15 -9.59
C LYS A 92 15.81 12.29 -10.86
N ALA A 93 15.72 10.98 -10.66
CA ALA A 93 15.64 10.03 -11.78
C ALA A 93 14.29 10.07 -12.52
N VAL A 94 13.22 10.53 -11.86
CA VAL A 94 11.87 10.56 -12.44
C VAL A 94 11.36 11.97 -12.77
N ASP A 95 12.01 13.02 -12.28
CA ASP A 95 11.59 14.40 -12.55
C ASP A 95 11.65 14.73 -14.05
N GLY A 96 10.48 14.94 -14.64
CA GLY A 96 10.28 15.38 -16.03
C GLY A 96 10.00 16.89 -16.15
N GLY A 97 10.26 17.68 -15.09
CA GLY A 97 10.10 19.14 -15.06
C GLY A 97 8.70 19.61 -14.68
N ALA A 98 7.78 18.70 -14.30
CA ALA A 98 6.45 19.04 -13.78
C ALA A 98 6.31 18.83 -12.26
N GLY A 99 7.40 18.44 -11.60
CA GLY A 99 7.47 18.13 -10.17
C GLY A 99 7.19 16.67 -9.84
N VAL A 100 7.41 16.35 -8.57
CA VAL A 100 7.31 14.97 -8.04
C VAL A 100 6.35 14.94 -6.85
N PHE A 101 5.40 14.00 -6.89
CA PHE A 101 4.43 13.79 -5.82
C PHE A 101 4.75 12.52 -5.03
N TYR A 102 4.86 12.64 -3.70
CA TYR A 102 5.11 11.49 -2.84
C TYR A 102 3.82 10.92 -2.26
N VAL A 103 3.66 9.61 -2.32
CA VAL A 103 2.62 8.89 -1.58
C VAL A 103 3.30 8.17 -0.43
N VAL A 104 3.06 8.64 0.78
CA VAL A 104 3.77 8.22 2.00
C VAL A 104 2.81 7.49 2.93
N LYS A 105 3.16 6.29 3.37
CA LYS A 105 2.40 5.62 4.43
C LYS A 105 2.70 6.29 5.78
N ASN A 106 1.67 6.46 6.62
CA ASN A 106 1.84 7.10 7.93
C ASN A 106 2.59 6.18 8.91
N TYR A 107 3.91 6.17 8.78
CA TYR A 107 4.87 5.62 9.74
C TYR A 107 5.95 6.67 9.98
N THR A 108 6.36 6.85 11.23
CA THR A 108 7.27 7.96 11.62
C THR A 108 8.53 8.01 10.75
N GLY A 109 9.16 6.86 10.48
CA GLY A 109 10.36 6.79 9.65
C GLY A 109 10.09 7.20 8.20
N ASP A 110 9.00 6.70 7.60
CA ASP A 110 8.62 7.04 6.23
C ASP A 110 8.34 8.55 6.12
N VAL A 111 7.52 9.10 7.02
CA VAL A 111 7.13 10.53 6.99
C VAL A 111 8.36 11.42 7.10
N LEU A 112 9.21 11.22 8.12
CA LEU A 112 10.41 12.04 8.33
C LEU A 112 11.40 11.95 7.15
N ASN A 113 11.59 10.75 6.60
CA ASN A 113 12.56 10.55 5.53
C ASN A 113 12.07 11.13 4.20
N PHE A 114 10.76 11.02 3.87
CA PHE A 114 10.18 11.65 2.69
C PHE A 114 10.15 13.18 2.80
N GLU A 115 9.83 13.74 3.97
CA GLU A 115 9.92 15.18 4.21
C GLU A 115 11.34 15.69 3.98
N MET A 116 12.35 15.03 4.55
CA MET A 116 13.76 15.38 4.34
C MET A 116 14.17 15.28 2.87
N ALA A 117 13.75 14.24 2.17
CA ALA A 117 14.03 14.09 0.74
C ALA A 117 13.37 15.20 -0.10
N GLY A 118 12.15 15.63 0.26
CA GLY A 118 11.46 16.76 -0.35
C GLY A 118 12.23 18.07 -0.18
N GLU A 119 12.69 18.37 1.03
CA GLU A 119 13.50 19.55 1.31
C GLU A 119 14.82 19.57 0.51
N LEU A 120 15.48 18.41 0.40
CA LEU A 120 16.69 18.25 -0.41
C LEU A 120 16.41 18.42 -1.91
N ALA A 121 15.30 17.87 -2.41
CA ALA A 121 14.88 18.02 -3.81
C ALA A 121 14.55 19.48 -4.16
N GLU A 122 13.85 20.19 -3.28
CA GLU A 122 13.56 21.63 -3.45
C GLU A 122 14.84 22.47 -3.49
N ALA A 123 15.84 22.13 -2.68
CA ALA A 123 17.16 22.79 -2.71
C ALA A 123 17.89 22.59 -4.05
N GLU A 124 17.58 21.52 -4.78
CA GLU A 124 18.07 21.23 -6.14
C GLU A 124 17.13 21.78 -7.24
N GLY A 125 16.04 22.46 -6.88
CA GLY A 125 15.12 23.12 -7.81
C GLY A 125 13.99 22.19 -8.31
N ILE A 126 13.79 21.03 -7.73
CA ILE A 126 12.69 20.12 -8.06
C ILE A 126 11.52 20.41 -7.13
N GLN A 127 10.36 20.74 -7.68
CA GLN A 127 9.15 20.92 -6.88
C GLN A 127 8.61 19.59 -6.40
N THR A 128 8.28 19.52 -5.11
CA THR A 128 7.70 18.33 -4.49
C THR A 128 6.43 18.65 -3.71
N ASP A 129 5.53 17.68 -3.60
CA ASP A 129 4.41 17.69 -2.66
C ASP A 129 4.08 16.25 -2.27
N TYR A 130 3.26 16.04 -1.25
CA TYR A 130 2.99 14.70 -0.76
C TYR A 130 1.60 14.53 -0.13
N VAL A 131 1.18 13.28 0.04
CA VAL A 131 0.08 12.87 0.89
C VAL A 131 0.55 11.80 1.86
N VAL A 132 0.12 11.90 3.12
CA VAL A 132 0.35 10.87 4.15
C VAL A 132 -0.91 10.01 4.26
N THR A 133 -0.84 8.76 3.82
CA THR A 133 -1.98 7.83 3.85
C THR A 133 -2.19 7.27 5.26
N ASN A 134 -3.45 7.24 5.72
CA ASN A 134 -3.83 6.93 7.09
C ASN A 134 -5.19 6.19 7.17
N ASP A 135 -5.35 5.20 6.34
CA ASP A 135 -6.62 4.48 6.12
C ASP A 135 -7.00 3.50 7.22
N ASP A 136 -6.08 3.08 8.10
CA ASP A 136 -6.32 2.08 9.13
C ASP A 136 -7.20 2.62 10.27
N VAL A 137 -8.41 2.06 10.42
CA VAL A 137 -9.36 2.45 11.47
C VAL A 137 -9.19 1.68 12.78
N ALA A 138 -8.26 0.72 12.82
CA ALA A 138 -8.09 -0.11 14.01
C ALA A 138 -7.54 0.68 15.20
N VAL A 139 -6.59 1.59 14.97
CA VAL A 139 -5.94 2.38 16.02
C VAL A 139 -5.86 3.85 15.62
N GLU A 140 -5.99 4.75 16.60
CA GLU A 140 -5.80 6.19 16.39
C GLU A 140 -4.32 6.58 16.47
N ASP A 141 -3.57 5.93 17.37
CA ASP A 141 -2.11 6.05 17.51
C ASP A 141 -1.50 4.65 17.72
N SER A 142 -0.34 4.41 17.15
CA SER A 142 0.41 3.16 17.34
C SER A 142 1.81 3.42 17.93
N THR A 143 2.54 2.35 18.25
CA THR A 143 3.91 2.45 18.80
C THR A 143 4.87 3.19 17.88
N PHE A 144 4.65 3.15 16.56
CA PHE A 144 5.54 3.70 15.55
C PHE A 144 4.91 4.83 14.73
N THR A 145 3.72 5.31 15.12
CA THR A 145 2.95 6.25 14.28
C THR A 145 2.10 7.14 15.17
N SER A 146 2.18 8.45 14.97
CA SER A 146 1.19 9.41 15.48
C SER A 146 0.05 9.47 14.47
N GLY A 147 -1.17 9.26 14.93
CA GLY A 147 -2.32 9.10 14.05
C GLY A 147 -2.47 7.68 13.50
N ARG A 148 -3.42 7.48 12.60
CA ARG A 148 -3.73 6.19 11.97
C ARG A 148 -2.61 5.74 11.04
N ARG A 149 -2.34 4.45 11.00
CA ARG A 149 -1.38 3.83 10.06
C ARG A 149 -1.89 3.91 8.62
N GLY A 150 -0.96 3.97 7.66
CA GLY A 150 -1.23 3.74 6.24
C GLY A 150 -1.06 2.26 5.91
N ILE A 151 -2.11 1.60 5.41
CA ILE A 151 -2.08 0.19 5.02
C ILE A 151 -2.58 0.02 3.57
N ALA A 152 -3.28 -1.05 3.23
CA ALA A 152 -3.62 -1.40 1.84
C ALA A 152 -4.42 -0.34 1.05
N GLY A 153 -5.13 0.56 1.73
CA GLY A 153 -5.81 1.69 1.09
C GLY A 153 -4.90 2.65 0.32
N THR A 154 -3.61 2.69 0.67
CA THR A 154 -2.56 3.42 -0.06
C THR A 154 -2.54 3.08 -1.56
N LEU A 155 -2.91 1.85 -1.94
CA LEU A 155 -2.90 1.42 -3.34
C LEU A 155 -3.96 2.13 -4.19
N PHE A 156 -5.09 2.50 -3.62
CA PHE A 156 -6.07 3.32 -4.33
C PHE A 156 -5.53 4.72 -4.62
N VAL A 157 -4.72 5.28 -3.70
CA VAL A 157 -4.02 6.55 -3.94
C VAL A 157 -3.01 6.39 -5.08
N HIS A 158 -2.18 5.33 -5.08
CA HIS A 158 -1.24 5.05 -6.18
C HIS A 158 -1.95 4.98 -7.53
N LYS A 159 -3.04 4.22 -7.61
CA LYS A 159 -3.76 3.99 -8.87
C LYS A 159 -4.46 5.26 -9.38
N ILE A 160 -5.20 5.95 -8.51
CA ILE A 160 -5.99 7.10 -8.90
C ILE A 160 -5.07 8.28 -9.25
N CYS A 161 -4.06 8.57 -8.42
CA CYS A 161 -3.13 9.67 -8.67
C CYS A 161 -2.19 9.37 -9.85
N GLY A 162 -1.75 8.10 -10.02
CA GLY A 162 -0.92 7.71 -11.16
C GLY A 162 -1.65 7.89 -12.50
N ALA A 163 -2.91 7.46 -12.56
CA ALA A 163 -3.74 7.68 -13.75
C ALA A 163 -4.01 9.17 -14.02
N ALA A 164 -4.24 9.97 -12.97
CA ALA A 164 -4.45 11.41 -13.09
C ALA A 164 -3.19 12.15 -13.56
N ALA A 165 -2.01 11.70 -13.10
CA ALA A 165 -0.74 12.23 -13.57
C ALA A 165 -0.47 11.90 -15.05
N ASP A 166 -0.80 10.67 -15.47
CA ASP A 166 -0.71 10.28 -16.88
C ASP A 166 -1.71 11.06 -17.78
N ASP A 167 -2.85 11.49 -17.21
CA ASP A 167 -3.83 12.37 -17.89
C ASP A 167 -3.40 13.86 -17.88
N GLY A 168 -2.25 14.20 -17.30
CA GLY A 168 -1.66 15.54 -17.32
C GLY A 168 -2.13 16.47 -16.19
N LYS A 169 -2.68 15.94 -15.10
CA LYS A 169 -3.02 16.74 -13.92
C LYS A 169 -1.74 17.30 -13.29
N ASP A 170 -1.74 18.59 -12.93
CA ASP A 170 -0.60 19.26 -12.31
C ASP A 170 -0.41 18.85 -10.82
N LEU A 171 0.72 19.26 -10.24
CA LEU A 171 1.11 18.87 -8.89
C LEU A 171 0.05 19.25 -7.84
N ALA A 172 -0.52 20.46 -7.92
CA ALA A 172 -1.57 20.91 -7.00
C ALA A 172 -2.86 20.09 -7.16
N GLY A 173 -3.25 19.79 -8.40
CA GLY A 173 -4.42 18.95 -8.67
C GLY A 173 -4.24 17.48 -8.24
N ILE A 174 -3.01 16.93 -8.33
CA ILE A 174 -2.68 15.61 -7.77
C ILE A 174 -2.80 15.63 -6.25
N LYS A 175 -2.28 16.67 -5.59
CA LYS A 175 -2.39 16.85 -4.14
C LYS A 175 -3.85 16.84 -3.67
N GLU A 176 -4.69 17.69 -4.28
CA GLU A 176 -6.11 17.77 -3.96
C GLU A 176 -6.83 16.42 -4.14
N LEU A 177 -6.54 15.74 -5.25
CA LEU A 177 -7.12 14.42 -5.52
C LEU A 177 -6.64 13.37 -4.49
N ALA A 178 -5.36 13.34 -4.17
CA ALA A 178 -4.77 12.39 -3.21
C ALA A 178 -5.37 12.58 -1.80
N GLU A 179 -5.51 13.82 -1.34
CA GLU A 179 -6.15 14.13 -0.06
C GLU A 179 -7.62 13.70 -0.05
N ARG A 180 -8.34 13.88 -1.15
CA ARG A 180 -9.72 13.45 -1.27
C ARG A 180 -9.87 11.94 -1.29
N VAL A 181 -8.98 11.20 -1.97
CA VAL A 181 -8.95 9.73 -1.93
C VAL A 181 -8.63 9.25 -0.51
N ASN A 182 -7.59 9.80 0.11
CA ASN A 182 -7.18 9.45 1.48
C ASN A 182 -8.29 9.75 2.51
N GLY A 183 -9.01 10.84 2.34
CA GLY A 183 -10.15 11.21 3.19
C GLY A 183 -11.33 10.24 3.09
N ASN A 184 -11.46 9.50 1.99
CA ASN A 184 -12.59 8.61 1.68
C ASN A 184 -12.27 7.11 1.73
N VAL A 185 -11.05 6.73 2.07
CA VAL A 185 -10.60 5.33 2.18
C VAL A 185 -10.52 4.90 3.64
N ARG A 186 -11.00 3.69 3.95
CA ARG A 186 -10.92 3.09 5.30
C ARG A 186 -10.57 1.62 5.19
N SER A 187 -9.68 1.19 6.05
CA SER A 187 -9.16 -0.18 6.08
C SER A 187 -9.06 -0.71 7.50
N MET A 188 -9.13 -2.03 7.63
CA MET A 188 -8.80 -2.74 8.86
C MET A 188 -8.22 -4.10 8.53
N GLY A 189 -7.18 -4.53 9.26
CA GLY A 189 -6.55 -5.83 9.14
C GLY A 189 -6.81 -6.74 10.33
N MET A 190 -6.57 -8.04 10.14
CA MET A 190 -6.51 -9.05 11.20
C MET A 190 -5.47 -10.11 10.86
N ALA A 191 -4.93 -10.80 11.86
CA ALA A 191 -3.95 -11.87 11.66
C ALA A 191 -4.30 -13.14 12.47
N LEU A 192 -3.99 -14.29 11.87
CA LEU A 192 -4.02 -15.62 12.50
C LEU A 192 -2.62 -16.07 12.91
N THR A 193 -1.56 -15.58 12.24
CA THR A 193 -0.17 -15.90 12.57
C THR A 193 0.67 -14.64 12.59
N SER A 194 1.83 -14.72 13.23
CA SER A 194 2.89 -13.73 13.04
C SER A 194 3.60 -13.94 11.71
N CYS A 195 4.50 -13.02 11.36
CA CYS A 195 5.49 -13.19 10.31
C CYS A 195 6.91 -13.16 10.89
N THR A 196 7.88 -13.64 10.10
CA THR A 196 9.27 -13.79 10.55
C THR A 196 10.20 -12.99 9.62
N PRO A 197 10.69 -11.80 10.02
CA PRO A 197 11.68 -11.08 9.24
C PRO A 197 12.97 -11.91 9.06
N PRO A 198 13.56 -11.90 7.85
CA PRO A 198 14.77 -12.69 7.56
C PRO A 198 15.95 -12.39 8.49
N GLU A 199 16.17 -11.13 8.86
CA GLU A 199 17.31 -10.70 9.67
C GLU A 199 17.22 -11.21 11.11
N SER A 200 16.06 -11.14 11.75
CA SER A 200 15.87 -11.67 13.10
C SER A 200 15.76 -13.19 13.13
N GLY A 201 15.15 -13.77 12.10
CA GLY A 201 14.81 -15.19 12.06
C GLY A 201 13.77 -15.64 13.09
N GLU A 202 13.17 -14.69 13.81
CA GLU A 202 12.20 -14.92 14.88
C GLU A 202 10.85 -14.25 14.54
N PRO A 203 9.71 -14.83 14.95
CA PRO A 203 8.41 -14.20 14.81
C PRO A 203 8.35 -12.84 15.51
N ILE A 204 7.68 -11.86 14.90
CA ILE A 204 7.55 -10.50 15.47
C ILE A 204 6.73 -10.53 16.77
N PHE A 205 5.70 -11.35 16.81
CA PHE A 205 4.90 -11.57 18.02
C PHE A 205 4.55 -13.05 18.17
N GLN A 206 4.18 -13.43 19.39
CA GLN A 206 3.70 -14.79 19.67
C GLN A 206 2.16 -14.77 19.69
N ILE A 207 1.54 -15.76 19.06
CA ILE A 207 0.10 -15.99 19.07
C ILE A 207 -0.15 -17.50 19.15
N ALA A 208 -1.15 -17.91 19.92
CA ALA A 208 -1.48 -19.33 20.05
C ALA A 208 -2.27 -19.83 18.83
N ASP A 209 -2.23 -21.15 18.59
CA ASP A 209 -2.88 -21.78 17.43
C ASP A 209 -4.41 -21.56 17.38
N ASP A 210 -5.02 -21.24 18.51
CA ASP A 210 -6.46 -21.00 18.65
C ASP A 210 -6.80 -19.51 18.89
N GLU A 211 -5.85 -18.59 18.58
CA GLU A 211 -6.01 -17.16 18.77
C GLU A 211 -5.93 -16.40 17.44
N MET A 212 -6.48 -15.18 17.44
CA MET A 212 -6.36 -14.20 16.38
C MET A 212 -6.08 -12.81 16.94
N GLU A 213 -5.45 -11.95 16.14
CA GLU A 213 -5.17 -10.56 16.47
C GLU A 213 -6.02 -9.65 15.57
N MET A 214 -6.95 -8.88 16.15
CA MET A 214 -7.79 -7.92 15.42
C MET A 214 -7.10 -6.56 15.31
N GLY A 215 -7.08 -5.97 14.12
CA GLY A 215 -6.48 -4.65 13.90
C GLY A 215 -4.97 -4.65 13.86
N VAL A 216 -4.34 -5.78 13.52
CA VAL A 216 -2.87 -5.88 13.37
C VAL A 216 -2.37 -4.94 12.27
N GLY A 217 -1.20 -4.34 12.48
CA GLY A 217 -0.49 -3.57 11.46
C GLY A 217 0.29 -4.44 10.49
N ILE A 218 0.73 -3.82 9.37
CA ILE A 218 1.44 -4.54 8.31
C ILE A 218 2.88 -4.95 8.67
N HIS A 219 3.45 -4.42 9.76
CA HIS A 219 4.72 -4.87 10.32
C HIS A 219 4.52 -5.74 11.57
N GLY A 220 3.31 -6.24 11.82
CA GLY A 220 2.98 -6.99 13.02
C GLY A 220 2.81 -6.14 14.27
N GLU A 221 2.55 -4.84 14.13
CA GLU A 221 2.22 -3.97 15.26
C GLU A 221 0.94 -4.46 15.93
N PRO A 222 0.90 -4.41 17.28
CA PRO A 222 -0.27 -4.85 18.03
C PRO A 222 -1.56 -4.21 17.51
N GLY A 223 -2.60 -5.02 17.42
CA GLY A 223 -3.95 -4.58 17.09
C GLY A 223 -4.69 -4.03 18.31
N ILE A 224 -6.00 -4.12 18.25
CA ILE A 224 -6.90 -3.64 19.31
C ILE A 224 -7.30 -4.74 20.29
N GLU A 225 -7.28 -6.01 19.85
CA GLU A 225 -7.72 -7.14 20.66
C GLU A 225 -7.11 -8.45 20.15
N ARG A 226 -6.55 -9.21 21.09
CA ARG A 226 -6.21 -10.62 20.89
C ARG A 226 -7.27 -11.50 21.54
N LYS A 227 -7.81 -12.45 20.81
CA LYS A 227 -8.87 -13.32 21.27
C LYS A 227 -8.87 -14.68 20.56
N LYS A 228 -9.73 -15.59 20.99
CA LYS A 228 -9.88 -16.89 20.34
C LYS A 228 -10.42 -16.70 18.91
N ILE A 229 -9.99 -17.60 18.02
CA ILE A 229 -10.43 -17.60 16.63
C ILE A 229 -11.96 -17.77 16.56
N GLU A 230 -12.57 -17.01 15.67
CA GLU A 230 -14.00 -17.02 15.40
C GLU A 230 -14.28 -17.45 13.95
N PRO A 231 -15.54 -17.78 13.59
CA PRO A 231 -15.92 -18.00 12.20
C PRO A 231 -15.63 -16.77 11.33
N ALA A 232 -15.29 -16.99 10.06
CA ALA A 232 -14.96 -15.91 9.10
C ALA A 232 -16.02 -14.81 9.06
N ASP A 233 -17.31 -15.17 9.06
CA ASP A 233 -18.41 -14.19 9.04
C ASP A 233 -18.36 -13.26 10.26
N SER A 234 -18.10 -13.80 11.46
CA SER A 234 -17.98 -12.99 12.68
C SER A 234 -16.78 -12.04 12.62
N ILE A 235 -15.65 -12.49 12.06
CA ILE A 235 -14.46 -11.67 11.88
C ILE A 235 -14.75 -10.51 10.91
N VAL A 236 -15.31 -10.81 9.75
CA VAL A 236 -15.68 -9.82 8.74
C VAL A 236 -16.67 -8.79 9.29
N ASP A 237 -17.68 -9.25 10.05
CA ASP A 237 -18.67 -8.35 10.67
C ASP A 237 -18.00 -7.33 11.59
N GLN A 238 -17.10 -7.77 12.46
CA GLN A 238 -16.38 -6.89 13.38
C GLN A 238 -15.48 -5.89 12.64
N MET A 239 -14.81 -6.33 11.57
CA MET A 239 -13.98 -5.44 10.75
C MET A 239 -14.83 -4.39 10.05
N LEU A 240 -15.95 -4.80 9.44
CA LEU A 240 -16.86 -3.88 8.76
C LEU A 240 -17.59 -2.94 9.73
N ASP A 241 -17.94 -3.39 10.94
CA ASP A 241 -18.53 -2.50 11.97
C ASP A 241 -17.57 -1.34 12.30
N ARG A 242 -16.27 -1.58 12.33
CA ARG A 242 -15.26 -0.54 12.53
C ARG A 242 -15.11 0.37 11.32
N ILE A 243 -15.05 -0.20 10.11
CA ILE A 243 -14.88 0.55 8.87
C ILE A 243 -16.09 1.43 8.58
N LEU A 244 -17.31 0.85 8.67
CA LEU A 244 -18.56 1.55 8.38
C LEU A 244 -18.99 2.51 9.50
N GLY A 245 -18.56 2.24 10.73
CA GLY A 245 -18.80 3.11 11.89
C GLY A 245 -17.84 4.30 12.01
N ASP A 246 -16.87 4.41 11.10
CA ASP A 246 -15.92 5.53 11.07
C ASP A 246 -16.53 6.81 10.46
N SER A 247 -15.73 7.84 10.28
CA SER A 247 -16.15 9.18 9.82
C SER A 247 -16.63 9.26 8.37
N VAL A 248 -16.38 8.22 7.54
CA VAL A 248 -16.86 8.16 6.15
C VAL A 248 -18.25 7.50 6.10
N ASP A 249 -19.25 8.26 5.73
CA ASP A 249 -20.59 7.70 5.47
C ASP A 249 -20.62 7.01 4.11
N PHE A 250 -20.68 5.67 4.11
CA PHE A 250 -20.78 4.83 2.92
C PHE A 250 -22.23 4.56 2.47
N SER A 251 -23.25 4.89 3.28
CA SER A 251 -24.63 4.54 2.97
C SER A 251 -25.11 5.15 1.65
N GLY A 252 -25.74 4.33 0.81
CA GLY A 252 -26.23 4.74 -0.51
C GLY A 252 -25.15 5.10 -1.54
N SER A 253 -23.87 4.88 -1.22
CA SER A 253 -22.73 5.22 -2.09
C SER A 253 -22.28 4.04 -2.96
N GLU A 254 -21.43 4.34 -3.92
CA GLU A 254 -20.61 3.34 -4.61
C GLU A 254 -19.20 3.31 -3.99
N ALA A 255 -18.72 2.10 -3.71
CA ALA A 255 -17.40 1.91 -3.13
C ALA A 255 -16.56 0.91 -3.92
N ALA A 256 -15.27 1.20 -4.08
CA ALA A 256 -14.27 0.18 -4.41
C ALA A 256 -13.98 -0.65 -3.16
N VAL A 257 -13.93 -1.96 -3.33
CA VAL A 257 -13.75 -2.92 -2.24
C VAL A 257 -12.51 -3.76 -2.49
N MET A 258 -11.63 -3.85 -1.50
CA MET A 258 -10.46 -4.72 -1.54
C MET A 258 -10.48 -5.69 -0.35
N VAL A 259 -10.27 -6.98 -0.64
CA VAL A 259 -9.96 -8.02 0.35
C VAL A 259 -8.52 -8.45 0.09
N ASN A 260 -7.63 -7.90 0.88
CA ASN A 260 -6.19 -8.03 0.71
C ASN A 260 -5.62 -9.11 1.61
N GLY A 261 -5.04 -10.15 1.04
CA GLY A 261 -4.27 -11.15 1.78
C GLY A 261 -2.94 -10.58 2.30
N MET A 262 -2.47 -11.11 3.43
CA MET A 262 -1.20 -10.68 4.03
C MET A 262 -0.02 -11.59 3.67
N GLY A 263 -0.15 -12.42 2.61
CA GLY A 263 0.90 -13.29 2.08
C GLY A 263 0.79 -14.76 2.49
N GLY A 264 0.21 -15.06 3.66
CA GLY A 264 0.01 -16.43 4.16
C GLY A 264 -1.42 -16.97 4.03
N THR A 265 -2.35 -16.20 3.46
CA THR A 265 -3.76 -16.57 3.36
C THR A 265 -4.09 -17.05 1.93
N PRO A 266 -4.57 -18.29 1.76
CA PRO A 266 -4.93 -18.80 0.42
C PRO A 266 -6.10 -18.01 -0.20
N PRO A 267 -6.12 -17.85 -1.55
CA PRO A 267 -7.23 -17.17 -2.23
C PRO A 267 -8.62 -17.72 -1.89
N MET A 268 -8.74 -19.02 -1.64
CA MET A 268 -10.00 -19.65 -1.23
C MET A 268 -10.57 -18.99 0.04
N GLU A 269 -9.74 -18.70 1.04
CA GLU A 269 -10.15 -18.08 2.29
C GLU A 269 -10.51 -16.60 2.11
N LEU A 270 -9.80 -15.87 1.21
CA LEU A 270 -10.15 -14.51 0.84
C LEU A 270 -11.54 -14.44 0.19
N TYR A 271 -11.90 -15.42 -0.64
CA TYR A 271 -13.25 -15.50 -1.22
C TYR A 271 -14.31 -15.86 -0.18
N VAL A 272 -13.99 -16.67 0.84
CA VAL A 272 -14.90 -16.92 1.98
C VAL A 272 -15.18 -15.61 2.72
N ALA A 273 -14.13 -14.84 3.04
CA ALA A 273 -14.28 -13.53 3.66
C ALA A 273 -15.09 -12.56 2.78
N TYR A 274 -14.80 -12.50 1.46
CA TYR A 274 -15.52 -11.63 0.55
C TYR A 274 -17.01 -11.97 0.42
N SER A 275 -17.40 -13.24 0.53
CA SER A 275 -18.81 -13.62 0.53
C SER A 275 -19.59 -12.87 1.60
N ARG A 276 -19.05 -12.82 2.83
CA ARG A 276 -19.68 -12.08 3.92
C ARG A 276 -19.59 -10.56 3.73
N VAL A 277 -18.46 -10.04 3.21
CA VAL A 277 -18.32 -8.62 2.88
C VAL A 277 -19.42 -8.17 1.93
N ALA A 278 -19.69 -8.94 0.87
CA ALA A 278 -20.71 -8.63 -0.13
C ALA A 278 -22.12 -8.56 0.48
N ASP A 279 -22.47 -9.54 1.34
CA ASP A 279 -23.77 -9.57 2.03
C ASP A 279 -23.94 -8.35 2.94
N ARG A 280 -22.93 -8.04 3.78
CA ARG A 280 -22.96 -6.90 4.70
C ARG A 280 -23.07 -5.56 3.95
N LEU A 281 -22.29 -5.33 2.90
CA LEU A 281 -22.35 -4.10 2.12
C LEU A 281 -23.71 -3.91 1.46
N LYS A 282 -24.32 -4.98 0.98
CA LYS A 282 -25.68 -4.95 0.43
C LYS A 282 -26.71 -4.56 1.49
N ASP A 283 -26.62 -5.12 2.70
CA ASP A 283 -27.54 -4.82 3.81
C ASP A 283 -27.41 -3.36 4.28
N GLU A 284 -26.19 -2.80 4.23
CA GLU A 284 -25.89 -1.39 4.53
C GLU A 284 -26.18 -0.42 3.37
N GLY A 285 -26.66 -0.94 2.23
CA GLY A 285 -26.96 -0.13 1.04
C GLY A 285 -25.73 0.43 0.33
N VAL A 286 -24.55 -0.19 0.51
CA VAL A 286 -23.31 0.17 -0.18
C VAL A 286 -23.21 -0.61 -1.48
N ASN A 287 -23.08 0.07 -2.61
CA ASN A 287 -22.95 -0.57 -3.91
C ASN A 287 -21.47 -0.83 -4.23
N VAL A 288 -21.10 -2.09 -4.45
CA VAL A 288 -19.75 -2.44 -4.91
C VAL A 288 -19.59 -1.96 -6.35
N TRP A 289 -18.63 -1.06 -6.58
CA TRP A 289 -18.35 -0.53 -7.90
C TRP A 289 -17.53 -1.52 -8.73
N ARG A 290 -18.05 -1.94 -9.88
CA ARG A 290 -17.45 -2.97 -10.75
C ARG A 290 -17.18 -4.28 -10.02
N MET A 291 -15.93 -4.71 -9.93
CA MET A 291 -15.48 -5.94 -9.28
C MET A 291 -14.66 -5.63 -8.03
N PRO A 292 -14.76 -6.47 -6.99
CA PRO A 292 -13.87 -6.36 -5.84
C PRO A 292 -12.44 -6.75 -6.23
N TYR A 293 -11.48 -6.18 -5.52
CA TYR A 293 -10.06 -6.52 -5.59
C TYR A 293 -9.77 -7.59 -4.53
N ILE A 294 -9.50 -8.83 -4.96
CA ILE A 294 -9.27 -9.96 -4.04
C ILE A 294 -7.94 -10.62 -4.37
N GLY A 295 -7.02 -10.63 -3.42
CA GLY A 295 -5.68 -11.19 -3.59
C GLY A 295 -4.66 -10.53 -2.68
N ASP A 296 -3.38 -10.79 -2.94
CA ASP A 296 -2.26 -10.17 -2.23
C ASP A 296 -1.86 -8.88 -2.95
N TYR A 297 -2.17 -7.74 -2.33
CA TYR A 297 -1.85 -6.40 -2.83
C TYR A 297 -0.79 -5.70 -1.98
N MET A 298 -0.90 -5.80 -0.66
CA MET A 298 0.08 -5.35 0.31
C MET A 298 0.19 -6.42 1.39
N THR A 299 1.30 -7.15 1.40
CA THR A 299 1.51 -8.29 2.28
C THR A 299 2.29 -7.92 3.56
N SER A 300 2.51 -8.88 4.40
CA SER A 300 3.38 -8.84 5.60
C SER A 300 4.20 -10.11 5.65
N LEU A 301 5.08 -10.30 4.66
CA LEU A 301 5.82 -11.54 4.46
C LEU A 301 4.86 -12.74 4.35
N GLU A 302 4.96 -13.72 5.26
CA GLU A 302 4.12 -14.93 5.32
C GLU A 302 3.00 -14.87 6.37
N MET A 303 2.60 -13.69 6.82
CA MET A 303 1.52 -13.55 7.80
C MET A 303 0.20 -14.14 7.25
N ALA A 304 -0.37 -15.11 7.94
CA ALA A 304 -1.74 -15.55 7.67
C ALA A 304 -2.70 -14.53 8.28
N GLY A 305 -3.50 -13.91 7.44
CA GLY A 305 -4.41 -12.83 7.78
C GLY A 305 -4.88 -12.11 6.53
N PHE A 306 -5.73 -11.13 6.70
CA PHE A 306 -6.22 -10.29 5.60
C PHE A 306 -6.66 -8.93 6.12
N SER A 307 -6.81 -7.99 5.18
CA SER A 307 -7.45 -6.70 5.45
C SER A 307 -8.62 -6.44 4.51
N ILE A 308 -9.59 -5.65 4.99
CA ILE A 308 -10.69 -5.13 4.19
C ILE A 308 -10.44 -3.63 4.01
N THR A 309 -10.57 -3.16 2.76
CA THR A 309 -10.50 -1.74 2.43
C THR A 309 -11.74 -1.34 1.65
N LEU A 310 -12.35 -0.24 2.05
CA LEU A 310 -13.43 0.42 1.32
C LEU A 310 -12.97 1.83 0.92
N LEU A 311 -13.15 2.19 -0.35
CA LEU A 311 -12.98 3.56 -0.85
C LEU A 311 -14.32 4.05 -1.39
N LYS A 312 -14.91 5.07 -0.76
CA LYS A 312 -16.08 5.77 -1.28
C LYS A 312 -15.68 6.57 -2.52
N LEU A 313 -16.38 6.34 -3.63
CA LEU A 313 -16.03 6.87 -4.94
C LEU A 313 -16.90 8.07 -5.34
N ASP A 314 -16.26 9.07 -5.90
CA ASP A 314 -16.89 10.07 -6.76
C ASP A 314 -16.65 9.75 -8.25
N GLU A 315 -17.22 10.53 -9.17
CA GLU A 315 -17.14 10.26 -10.61
C GLU A 315 -15.71 10.42 -11.15
N GLU A 316 -14.92 11.37 -10.61
CA GLU A 316 -13.53 11.56 -11.01
C GLU A 316 -12.66 10.37 -10.57
N MET A 317 -12.79 9.93 -9.33
CA MET A 317 -12.09 8.75 -8.80
C MET A 317 -12.43 7.50 -9.62
N LYS A 318 -13.70 7.29 -9.99
CA LYS A 318 -14.13 6.17 -10.85
C LYS A 318 -13.42 6.21 -12.21
N GLY A 319 -13.31 7.39 -12.81
CA GLY A 319 -12.63 7.58 -14.08
C GLY A 319 -11.16 7.13 -14.01
N TYR A 320 -10.42 7.60 -13.03
CA TYR A 320 -9.00 7.27 -12.85
C TYR A 320 -8.78 5.84 -12.34
N LEU A 321 -9.65 5.33 -11.48
CA LEU A 321 -9.59 3.93 -11.03
C LEU A 321 -9.83 2.95 -12.20
N ALA A 322 -10.68 3.32 -13.16
CA ALA A 322 -10.96 2.55 -14.36
C ALA A 322 -9.91 2.71 -15.47
N ALA A 323 -9.05 3.72 -15.39
CA ALA A 323 -8.03 3.96 -16.40
C ALA A 323 -7.03 2.78 -16.48
N PRO A 324 -6.48 2.48 -17.67
CA PRO A 324 -5.52 1.40 -17.80
C PRO A 324 -4.25 1.68 -16.98
N CYS A 325 -3.61 0.59 -16.52
CA CYS A 325 -2.26 0.61 -15.97
C CYS A 325 -1.47 -0.56 -16.51
N ASP A 326 -0.15 -0.43 -16.55
CA ASP A 326 0.77 -1.48 -17.00
C ASP A 326 1.94 -1.56 -16.01
N VAL A 327 1.87 -2.53 -15.10
CA VAL A 327 2.78 -2.69 -13.95
C VAL A 327 3.10 -4.17 -13.72
N PRO A 328 4.25 -4.51 -13.09
CA PRO A 328 4.65 -5.90 -12.81
C PRO A 328 3.61 -6.76 -12.10
N ALA A 329 2.87 -6.18 -11.17
CA ALA A 329 1.77 -6.87 -10.48
C ALA A 329 0.58 -7.22 -11.39
N GLY A 330 0.69 -6.97 -12.70
CA GLY A 330 -0.33 -7.17 -13.69
C GLY A 330 -1.31 -5.99 -13.76
N ARG A 331 -2.56 -6.26 -14.12
CA ARG A 331 -3.64 -5.26 -14.10
C ARG A 331 -4.44 -5.42 -12.81
N PRO A 332 -3.92 -4.90 -11.67
CA PRO A 332 -4.55 -5.10 -10.37
C PRO A 332 -5.90 -4.37 -10.25
N PHE A 333 -6.16 -3.38 -11.12
CA PHE A 333 -7.33 -2.50 -11.06
C PHE A 333 -8.12 -2.45 -12.37
#